data_03c28a926c7786acab373fb5f3067d34
#
_entry.id   03c28a926c7786acab373fb5f3067d34
#
_cell.length_a   1.000
_cell.length_b   1.000
_cell.length_c   1.000
_cell.angle_alpha   90.00
_cell.angle_beta   90.00
_cell.angle_gamma   90.00
#
_symmetry.space_group_name_H-M   'P 1'
#
loop_
_entity.id
_entity.type
_entity.pdbx_description
1 polymer ?
#
loop_
_entity_poly.entity_id
_entity_poly.type
_entity_poly.pdbx_seq_one_letter_code
_entity_poly.pdbx_strand_id
1 'polypeptide(L)'
;MEFIKKEFYTIEDLLKVVEMLRDPVNGCEWDRVQTHLSVRKDFIEETYEAVDAIDNNDKELMLEEFGDVMLQVLLHCQMEKEEGSFAFEDVVNALAQKLVLRHPHVFKGLQVNGVEDVLNNWEAIKNDSHGHTTISRTVNAVPHSFPALMYAQKVQKRVAAGGLPIPDKKAEIANIRRLLDEMEKRDNASQQQLADLLFSAVNLTRQHKLDSEMVLREKSREFVKIFNIFENLALQKGLAFDTIEFAVLKELWIQAQDA
;
A
#
# COMPACT_ATOMS: atom_id res chain seq x y z
N MET A 1 31.52 -12.81 19.03
CA MET A 1 31.33 -13.82 17.98
C MET A 1 32.18 -13.45 16.78
N GLU A 2 32.97 -14.36 16.19
CA GLU A 2 33.79 -14.04 15.02
C GLU A 2 32.95 -14.20 13.75
N PHE A 3 32.82 -13.14 12.96
CA PHE A 3 32.08 -13.15 11.70
C PHE A 3 33.03 -13.50 10.55
N ILE A 4 32.73 -14.58 9.82
CA ILE A 4 33.52 -15.00 8.66
C ILE A 4 32.89 -14.39 7.41
N LYS A 5 33.63 -13.51 6.72
CA LYS A 5 33.20 -12.98 5.40
C LYS A 5 33.09 -14.13 4.37
N LYS A 6 32.01 -14.10 3.61
CA LYS A 6 31.70 -15.07 2.53
C LYS A 6 31.53 -14.35 1.21
N GLU A 7 31.70 -15.05 0.10
CA GLU A 7 31.35 -14.55 -1.23
C GLU A 7 29.83 -14.60 -1.50
N PHE A 8 29.12 -15.50 -0.80
CA PHE A 8 27.67 -15.68 -0.90
C PHE A 8 27.10 -15.97 0.48
N TYR A 9 26.05 -15.23 0.84
CA TYR A 9 25.34 -15.35 2.12
C TYR A 9 23.99 -16.03 1.94
N THR A 10 23.60 -16.85 2.92
CA THR A 10 22.28 -17.47 3.01
C THR A 10 21.37 -16.70 3.98
N ILE A 11 20.12 -17.13 4.09
CA ILE A 11 19.18 -16.54 5.08
C ILE A 11 19.68 -16.76 6.52
N GLU A 12 20.29 -17.91 6.81
CA GLU A 12 20.85 -18.22 8.12
C GLU A 12 22.05 -17.30 8.44
N ASP A 13 22.84 -16.95 7.43
CA ASP A 13 23.92 -15.99 7.59
C ASP A 13 23.39 -14.60 7.86
N LEU A 14 22.34 -14.19 7.15
CA LEU A 14 21.71 -12.88 7.33
C LEU A 14 21.05 -12.74 8.71
N LEU A 15 20.37 -13.78 9.19
CA LEU A 15 19.85 -13.84 10.56
C LEU A 15 20.96 -13.63 11.59
N LYS A 16 22.10 -14.27 11.38
CA LYS A 16 23.27 -14.09 12.26
C LYS A 16 23.85 -12.68 12.18
N VAL A 17 23.87 -12.07 10.99
CA VAL A 17 24.31 -10.67 10.84
C VAL A 17 23.41 -9.74 11.65
N VAL A 18 22.09 -9.88 11.54
CA VAL A 18 21.14 -9.05 12.30
C VAL A 18 21.26 -9.27 13.81
N GLU A 19 21.42 -10.51 14.24
CA GLU A 19 21.71 -10.85 15.66
C GLU A 19 23.00 -10.16 16.16
N MET A 20 24.07 -10.18 15.36
CA MET A 20 25.33 -9.51 15.70
C MET A 20 25.22 -7.99 15.72
N LEU A 21 24.46 -7.39 14.79
CA LEU A 21 24.20 -5.95 14.79
C LEU A 21 23.49 -5.50 16.07
N ARG A 22 22.61 -6.33 16.60
CA ARG A 22 21.85 -6.04 17.82
C ARG A 22 22.50 -6.57 19.11
N ASP A 23 23.68 -7.17 19.05
CA ASP A 23 24.39 -7.63 20.27
C ASP A 23 24.54 -6.45 21.26
N PRO A 24 24.11 -6.63 22.52
CA PRO A 24 24.05 -5.54 23.50
C PRO A 24 25.42 -4.98 23.89
N VAL A 25 26.49 -5.73 23.65
CA VAL A 25 27.87 -5.36 24.05
C VAL A 25 28.70 -4.93 22.85
N ASN A 26 28.69 -5.71 21.77
CA ASN A 26 29.59 -5.56 20.62
C ASN A 26 28.84 -5.17 19.34
N GLY A 27 27.51 -5.03 19.39
CA GLY A 27 26.69 -4.69 18.23
C GLY A 27 26.80 -3.24 17.81
N CYS A 28 26.13 -2.91 16.71
CA CYS A 28 26.04 -1.55 16.20
C CYS A 28 25.31 -0.64 17.21
N GLU A 29 25.88 0.53 17.49
CA GLU A 29 25.31 1.46 18.47
C GLU A 29 23.92 1.96 18.08
N TRP A 30 23.61 2.00 16.79
CA TRP A 30 22.30 2.39 16.30
C TRP A 30 21.31 1.23 16.35
N ASP A 31 21.67 0.04 15.85
CA ASP A 31 20.76 -1.11 15.76
C ASP A 31 20.33 -1.64 17.12
N ARG A 32 21.24 -1.74 18.08
CA ARG A 32 20.97 -2.32 19.41
C ARG A 32 19.98 -1.52 20.26
N VAL A 33 19.77 -0.23 19.96
CA VAL A 33 18.83 0.63 20.71
C VAL A 33 17.47 0.77 20.02
N GLN A 34 17.30 0.21 18.82
CA GLN A 34 16.05 0.29 18.10
C GLN A 34 14.95 -0.56 18.77
N THR A 35 13.74 -0.06 18.66
CA THR A 35 12.51 -0.70 19.11
C THR A 35 11.53 -0.82 17.94
N HIS A 36 10.49 -1.65 18.08
CA HIS A 36 9.42 -1.73 17.08
C HIS A 36 8.84 -0.36 16.69
N LEU A 37 8.72 0.55 17.66
CA LEU A 37 8.16 1.88 17.43
C LEU A 37 9.13 2.81 16.71
N SER A 38 10.44 2.72 17.01
CA SER A 38 11.44 3.61 16.39
C SER A 38 11.62 3.32 14.90
N VAL A 39 11.65 2.05 14.49
CA VAL A 39 11.84 1.63 13.08
C VAL A 39 10.54 1.39 12.30
N ARG A 40 9.38 1.64 12.93
CA ARG A 40 8.07 1.47 12.27
C ARG A 40 7.92 2.35 11.03
N LYS A 41 8.45 3.56 11.07
CA LYS A 41 8.42 4.49 9.93
C LYS A 41 9.28 3.97 8.77
N ASP A 42 10.45 3.44 9.10
CA ASP A 42 11.41 2.92 8.12
C ASP A 42 10.79 1.72 7.37
N PHE A 43 10.06 0.85 8.08
CA PHE A 43 9.31 -0.26 7.45
C PHE A 43 8.27 0.21 6.40
N ILE A 44 7.63 1.36 6.63
CA ILE A 44 6.70 1.95 5.66
C ILE A 44 7.48 2.56 4.49
N GLU A 45 8.58 3.24 4.75
CA GLU A 45 9.45 3.89 3.77
C GLU A 45 9.99 2.86 2.78
N GLU A 46 10.68 1.82 3.25
CA GLU A 46 11.21 0.73 2.42
C GLU A 46 10.10 0.05 1.59
N THR A 47 8.90 -0.10 2.18
CA THR A 47 7.76 -0.66 1.42
C THR A 47 7.35 0.24 0.27
N TYR A 48 7.38 1.57 0.42
CA TYR A 48 7.06 2.50 -0.66
C TYR A 48 8.17 2.57 -1.71
N GLU A 49 9.44 2.49 -1.32
CA GLU A 49 10.59 2.44 -2.21
C GLU A 49 10.56 1.16 -3.07
N ALA A 50 10.27 0.02 -2.45
CA ALA A 50 10.02 -1.24 -3.17
C ALA A 50 8.87 -1.12 -4.18
N VAL A 51 7.76 -0.43 -3.81
CA VAL A 51 6.64 -0.19 -4.74
C VAL A 51 7.07 0.73 -5.89
N ASP A 52 7.87 1.75 -5.63
CA ASP A 52 8.40 2.63 -6.68
C ASP A 52 9.33 1.90 -7.64
N ALA A 53 10.18 1.01 -7.13
CA ALA A 53 11.02 0.14 -7.95
C ALA A 53 10.20 -0.78 -8.88
N ILE A 54 9.10 -1.36 -8.34
CA ILE A 54 8.15 -2.18 -9.12
C ILE A 54 7.49 -1.35 -10.21
N ASP A 55 6.97 -0.17 -9.88
CA ASP A 55 6.24 0.70 -10.81
C ASP A 55 7.13 1.21 -11.96
N ASN A 56 8.42 1.41 -11.68
CA ASN A 56 9.42 1.80 -12.67
C ASN A 56 10.01 0.60 -13.43
N ASN A 57 9.66 -0.64 -13.05
CA ASN A 57 10.23 -1.88 -13.58
C ASN A 57 11.77 -1.93 -13.48
N ASP A 58 12.33 -1.28 -12.45
CA ASP A 58 13.76 -1.24 -12.16
C ASP A 58 14.18 -2.49 -11.37
N LYS A 59 14.88 -3.42 -12.05
CA LYS A 59 15.26 -4.71 -11.47
C LYS A 59 16.38 -4.59 -10.44
N GLU A 60 17.29 -3.65 -10.61
CA GLU A 60 18.40 -3.43 -9.68
C GLU A 60 17.87 -2.83 -8.39
N LEU A 61 17.03 -1.80 -8.50
CA LEU A 61 16.37 -1.19 -7.35
C LEU A 61 15.41 -2.16 -6.65
N MET A 62 14.64 -2.99 -7.39
CA MET A 62 13.81 -4.03 -6.77
C MET A 62 14.63 -5.02 -5.93
N LEU A 63 15.84 -5.37 -6.37
CA LEU A 63 16.70 -6.28 -5.62
C LEU A 63 17.15 -5.64 -4.30
N GLU A 64 17.51 -4.36 -4.32
CA GLU A 64 17.89 -3.56 -3.16
C GLU A 64 16.71 -3.44 -2.18
N GLU A 65 15.61 -2.87 -2.64
CA GLU A 65 14.46 -2.55 -1.79
C GLU A 65 13.75 -3.79 -1.19
N PHE A 66 13.71 -4.91 -1.92
CA PHE A 66 13.22 -6.16 -1.34
C PHE A 66 14.14 -6.68 -0.23
N GLY A 67 15.45 -6.38 -0.31
CA GLY A 67 16.40 -6.64 0.75
C GLY A 67 16.10 -5.79 1.98
N ASP A 68 15.82 -4.50 1.81
CA ASP A 68 15.55 -3.57 2.89
C ASP A 68 14.19 -3.83 3.57
N VAL A 69 13.15 -4.14 2.80
CA VAL A 69 11.88 -4.67 3.36
C VAL A 69 12.11 -5.95 4.16
N MET A 70 12.96 -6.86 3.67
CA MET A 70 13.32 -8.09 4.39
C MET A 70 14.07 -7.76 5.68
N LEU A 71 15.02 -6.81 5.66
CA LEU A 71 15.75 -6.36 6.84
C LEU A 71 14.79 -5.88 7.94
N GLN A 72 13.77 -5.10 7.59
CA GLN A 72 12.77 -4.65 8.55
C GLN A 72 12.06 -5.83 9.24
N VAL A 73 11.67 -6.86 8.47
CA VAL A 73 11.06 -8.07 9.04
C VAL A 73 12.04 -8.78 9.99
N LEU A 74 13.30 -8.95 9.58
CA LEU A 74 14.32 -9.64 10.38
C LEU A 74 14.65 -8.87 11.66
N LEU A 75 14.74 -7.55 11.61
CA LEU A 75 14.96 -6.68 12.76
C LEU A 75 13.83 -6.86 13.80
N HIS A 76 12.59 -6.83 13.36
CA HIS A 76 11.44 -7.04 14.24
C HIS A 76 11.43 -8.45 14.84
N CYS A 77 11.77 -9.48 14.07
CA CYS A 77 11.89 -10.85 14.57
C CYS A 77 13.03 -11.00 15.59
N GLN A 78 14.15 -10.31 15.37
CA GLN A 78 15.28 -10.36 16.30
C GLN A 78 14.93 -9.68 17.64
N MET A 79 14.19 -8.55 17.63
CA MET A 79 13.70 -7.91 18.86
C MET A 79 12.82 -8.86 19.68
N GLU A 80 11.88 -9.54 19.03
CA GLU A 80 10.98 -10.50 19.71
C GLU A 80 11.73 -11.75 20.22
N LYS A 81 12.76 -12.19 19.50
CA LYS A 81 13.66 -13.27 19.94
C LYS A 81 14.42 -12.86 21.21
N GLU A 82 14.89 -11.61 21.29
CA GLU A 82 15.58 -11.05 22.48
C GLU A 82 14.66 -11.00 23.71
N GLU A 83 13.35 -10.77 23.50
CA GLU A 83 12.32 -10.80 24.53
C GLU A 83 11.82 -12.22 24.85
N GLY A 84 12.23 -13.24 24.09
CA GLY A 84 11.81 -14.63 24.27
C GLY A 84 10.36 -14.91 23.85
N SER A 85 9.80 -14.08 22.96
CA SER A 85 8.43 -14.21 22.47
C SER A 85 8.36 -15.15 21.25
N PHE A 86 8.92 -14.76 20.11
CA PHE A 86 9.03 -15.57 18.90
C PHE A 86 10.28 -15.22 18.10
N ALA A 87 10.67 -16.10 17.18
CA ALA A 87 11.79 -15.90 16.28
C ALA A 87 11.34 -15.89 14.80
N PHE A 88 12.26 -15.63 13.88
CA PHE A 88 12.00 -15.62 12.44
C PHE A 88 11.40 -16.95 11.94
N GLU A 89 11.87 -18.07 12.47
CA GLU A 89 11.38 -19.41 12.12
C GLU A 89 9.90 -19.59 12.45
N ASP A 90 9.42 -18.96 13.53
CA ASP A 90 8.00 -18.99 13.92
C ASP A 90 7.15 -18.19 12.91
N VAL A 91 7.67 -17.05 12.44
CA VAL A 91 7.02 -16.24 11.40
C VAL A 91 6.93 -17.00 10.09
N VAL A 92 8.02 -17.66 9.68
CA VAL A 92 8.06 -18.51 8.47
C VAL A 92 7.06 -19.67 8.60
N ASN A 93 7.05 -20.37 9.73
CA ASN A 93 6.14 -21.48 9.97
C ASN A 93 4.66 -21.03 9.94
N ALA A 94 4.34 -19.94 10.65
CA ALA A 94 2.99 -19.38 10.67
C ALA A 94 2.51 -18.93 9.27
N LEU A 95 3.41 -18.33 8.49
CA LEU A 95 3.11 -17.94 7.11
C LEU A 95 2.88 -19.18 6.23
N ALA A 96 3.75 -20.17 6.31
CA ALA A 96 3.63 -21.41 5.52
C ALA A 96 2.31 -22.14 5.83
N GLN A 97 1.99 -22.33 7.10
CA GLN A 97 0.73 -22.96 7.53
C GLN A 97 -0.50 -22.18 7.00
N LYS A 98 -0.46 -20.85 7.10
CA LYS A 98 -1.51 -19.99 6.58
C LYS A 98 -1.67 -20.13 5.06
N LEU A 99 -0.59 -20.18 4.30
CA LEU A 99 -0.61 -20.35 2.84
C LEU A 99 -1.17 -21.73 2.44
N VAL A 100 -0.70 -22.81 3.08
CA VAL A 100 -1.21 -24.16 2.85
C VAL A 100 -2.71 -24.26 3.15
N LEU A 101 -3.15 -23.68 4.29
CA LEU A 101 -4.56 -23.68 4.67
C LEU A 101 -5.45 -22.94 3.67
N ARG A 102 -4.98 -21.81 3.16
CA ARG A 102 -5.78 -20.91 2.29
C ARG A 102 -5.72 -21.26 0.80
N HIS A 103 -4.91 -22.27 0.42
CA HIS A 103 -4.82 -22.77 -0.97
C HIS A 103 -5.19 -24.25 -1.06
N PRO A 104 -6.38 -24.68 -0.62
CA PRO A 104 -6.79 -26.08 -0.67
C PRO A 104 -6.84 -26.66 -2.08
N HIS A 105 -7.01 -25.81 -3.08
CA HIS A 105 -6.95 -26.20 -4.49
C HIS A 105 -5.55 -26.62 -4.94
N VAL A 106 -4.49 -26.15 -4.29
CA VAL A 106 -3.09 -26.53 -4.56
C VAL A 106 -2.68 -27.73 -3.69
N PHE A 107 -3.01 -27.67 -2.38
CA PHE A 107 -2.44 -28.60 -1.40
C PHE A 107 -3.39 -29.75 -1.00
N LYS A 108 -4.70 -29.64 -1.28
CA LYS A 108 -5.72 -30.62 -0.86
C LYS A 108 -6.64 -31.09 -2.00
N GLY A 109 -6.34 -30.75 -3.26
CA GLY A 109 -7.07 -31.23 -4.43
C GLY A 109 -8.47 -30.64 -4.61
N LEU A 110 -8.81 -29.54 -3.93
CA LEU A 110 -10.09 -28.85 -4.15
C LEU A 110 -10.18 -28.34 -5.59
N GLN A 111 -11.25 -28.69 -6.31
CA GLN A 111 -11.46 -28.19 -7.66
C GLN A 111 -11.98 -26.76 -7.62
N VAL A 112 -11.46 -25.91 -8.51
CA VAL A 112 -11.88 -24.51 -8.67
C VAL A 112 -12.04 -24.16 -10.15
N ASN A 113 -13.00 -23.32 -10.47
CA ASN A 113 -13.34 -22.90 -11.85
C ASN A 113 -12.86 -21.47 -12.14
N GLY A 114 -11.56 -21.22 -11.90
CA GLY A 114 -10.93 -19.93 -12.19
C GLY A 114 -10.65 -19.08 -10.97
N VAL A 115 -10.13 -17.87 -11.21
CA VAL A 115 -9.61 -16.95 -10.19
C VAL A 115 -10.68 -16.52 -9.18
N GLU A 116 -11.93 -16.35 -9.61
CA GLU A 116 -13.01 -15.89 -8.74
C GLU A 116 -13.33 -16.91 -7.63
N ASP A 117 -13.36 -18.20 -7.96
CA ASP A 117 -13.54 -19.29 -6.98
C ASP A 117 -12.37 -19.32 -5.98
N VAL A 118 -11.15 -19.14 -6.46
CA VAL A 118 -9.97 -19.07 -5.59
C VAL A 118 -10.09 -17.92 -4.59
N LEU A 119 -10.46 -16.71 -5.05
CA LEU A 119 -10.61 -15.54 -4.18
C LEU A 119 -11.76 -15.70 -3.17
N ASN A 120 -12.89 -16.28 -3.59
CA ASN A 120 -14.03 -16.54 -2.71
C ASN A 120 -13.66 -17.55 -1.61
N ASN A 121 -13.00 -18.65 -1.97
CA ASN A 121 -12.52 -19.65 -1.03
C ASN A 121 -11.50 -19.06 -0.06
N TRP A 122 -10.57 -18.26 -0.55
CA TRP A 122 -9.59 -17.55 0.27
C TRP A 122 -10.25 -16.66 1.35
N GLU A 123 -11.21 -15.81 0.94
CA GLU A 123 -11.92 -14.91 1.87
C GLU A 123 -12.75 -15.72 2.89
N ALA A 124 -13.40 -16.79 2.47
CA ALA A 124 -14.18 -17.66 3.36
C ALA A 124 -13.28 -18.31 4.43
N ILE A 125 -12.18 -18.96 4.03
CA ILE A 125 -11.23 -19.61 4.93
C ILE A 125 -10.56 -18.58 5.87
N LYS A 126 -10.24 -17.40 5.35
CA LYS A 126 -9.65 -16.32 6.15
C LYS A 126 -10.62 -15.84 7.24
N ASN A 127 -11.89 -15.61 6.92
CA ASN A 127 -12.89 -15.16 7.88
C ASN A 127 -13.14 -16.19 8.96
N ASP A 128 -13.23 -17.47 8.58
CA ASP A 128 -13.37 -18.59 9.52
C ASP A 128 -12.17 -18.68 10.49
N SER A 129 -10.94 -18.64 9.94
CA SER A 129 -9.70 -18.72 10.72
C SER A 129 -9.50 -17.56 11.71
N HIS A 130 -10.11 -16.41 11.49
CA HIS A 130 -10.04 -15.24 12.38
C HIS A 130 -11.21 -15.14 13.37
N GLY A 131 -12.16 -16.07 13.36
CA GLY A 131 -13.33 -16.05 14.22
C GLY A 131 -14.19 -14.80 14.05
N HIS A 132 -14.21 -14.23 12.83
CA HIS A 132 -15.03 -13.06 12.52
C HIS A 132 -16.49 -13.47 12.35
N THR A 133 -17.22 -13.50 13.47
CA THR A 133 -18.63 -13.92 13.52
C THR A 133 -19.62 -12.81 13.19
N THR A 134 -19.16 -11.55 13.09
CA THR A 134 -20.02 -10.41 12.77
C THR A 134 -19.36 -9.49 11.74
N ILE A 135 -20.18 -8.78 10.96
CA ILE A 135 -19.72 -7.78 9.98
C ILE A 135 -18.90 -6.69 10.68
N SER A 136 -19.35 -6.22 11.85
CA SER A 136 -18.65 -5.20 12.63
C SER A 136 -17.21 -5.62 12.98
N ARG A 137 -17.00 -6.88 13.44
CA ARG A 137 -15.65 -7.40 13.72
C ARG A 137 -14.77 -7.40 12.46
N THR A 138 -15.35 -7.82 11.34
CA THR A 138 -14.65 -7.83 10.05
C THR A 138 -14.26 -6.42 9.62
N VAL A 139 -15.14 -5.44 9.76
CA VAL A 139 -14.88 -4.03 9.44
C VAL A 139 -13.84 -3.42 10.37
N ASN A 140 -13.99 -3.59 11.67
CA ASN A 140 -13.07 -3.05 12.68
C ASN A 140 -11.66 -3.68 12.63
N ALA A 141 -11.50 -4.84 12.00
CA ALA A 141 -10.21 -5.46 11.76
C ALA A 141 -9.44 -4.86 10.54
N VAL A 142 -9.93 -3.78 9.92
CA VAL A 142 -9.14 -3.01 8.94
C VAL A 142 -8.15 -2.13 9.69
N PRO A 143 -6.84 -2.23 9.45
CA PRO A 143 -5.86 -1.39 10.12
C PRO A 143 -6.10 0.10 9.84
N HIS A 144 -6.18 0.91 10.91
CA HIS A 144 -6.35 2.36 10.80
C HIS A 144 -5.12 3.08 10.22
N SER A 145 -3.97 2.40 10.21
CA SER A 145 -2.71 2.91 9.65
C SER A 145 -2.64 2.85 8.13
N PHE A 146 -3.61 2.27 7.45
CA PHE A 146 -3.63 2.27 5.99
C PHE A 146 -3.77 3.69 5.43
N PRO A 147 -3.20 3.97 4.23
CA PRO A 147 -3.54 5.17 3.47
C PRO A 147 -5.05 5.34 3.35
N ALA A 148 -5.52 6.58 3.35
CA ALA A 148 -6.95 6.88 3.53
C ALA A 148 -7.86 6.24 2.46
N LEU A 149 -7.45 6.26 1.19
CA LEU A 149 -8.23 5.65 0.10
C LEU A 149 -8.25 4.12 0.21
N MET A 150 -7.12 3.52 0.56
CA MET A 150 -7.01 2.08 0.81
C MET A 150 -7.89 1.66 1.99
N TYR A 151 -7.86 2.42 3.09
CA TYR A 151 -8.71 2.19 4.25
C TYR A 151 -10.20 2.24 3.88
N ALA A 152 -10.63 3.33 3.23
CA ALA A 152 -12.01 3.52 2.79
C ALA A 152 -12.47 2.38 1.87
N GLN A 153 -11.65 2.00 0.88
CA GLN A 153 -11.96 0.90 -0.04
C GLN A 153 -12.09 -0.45 0.67
N LYS A 154 -11.20 -0.73 1.63
CA LYS A 154 -11.23 -1.97 2.44
C LYS A 154 -12.48 -2.04 3.31
N VAL A 155 -12.85 -0.94 3.97
CA VAL A 155 -14.06 -0.83 4.78
C VAL A 155 -15.30 -1.07 3.91
N GLN A 156 -15.43 -0.37 2.79
CA GLN A 156 -16.54 -0.53 1.85
C GLN A 156 -16.63 -1.97 1.30
N LYS A 157 -15.49 -2.58 0.93
CA LYS A 157 -15.44 -3.98 0.48
C LYS A 157 -16.00 -4.93 1.55
N ARG A 158 -15.61 -4.75 2.80
CA ARG A 158 -16.05 -5.63 3.91
C ARG A 158 -17.52 -5.45 4.26
N VAL A 159 -18.01 -4.20 4.22
CA VAL A 159 -19.43 -3.89 4.41
C VAL A 159 -20.29 -4.53 3.30
N ALA A 160 -19.85 -4.38 2.03
CA ALA A 160 -20.53 -4.98 0.89
C ALA A 160 -20.57 -6.52 0.98
N ALA A 161 -19.46 -7.14 1.31
CA ALA A 161 -19.38 -8.60 1.50
C ALA A 161 -20.26 -9.11 2.64
N GLY A 162 -20.55 -8.26 3.63
CA GLY A 162 -21.48 -8.55 4.73
C GLY A 162 -22.97 -8.47 4.34
N GLY A 163 -23.30 -8.17 3.07
CA GLY A 163 -24.66 -8.10 2.58
C GLY A 163 -25.40 -6.79 2.90
N LEU A 164 -24.69 -5.76 3.40
CA LEU A 164 -25.30 -4.44 3.55
C LEU A 164 -25.46 -3.74 2.21
N PRO A 165 -26.57 -3.02 1.98
CA PRO A 165 -26.79 -2.32 0.73
C PRO A 165 -25.81 -1.15 0.60
N ILE A 166 -24.78 -1.33 -0.22
CA ILE A 166 -23.95 -0.24 -0.71
C ILE A 166 -24.48 0.18 -2.07
N PRO A 167 -24.54 1.50 -2.36
CA PRO A 167 -25.00 1.98 -3.66
C PRO A 167 -24.29 1.27 -4.82
N ASP A 168 -25.04 0.84 -5.82
CA ASP A 168 -24.47 0.32 -7.06
C ASP A 168 -23.84 1.44 -7.90
N LYS A 169 -23.17 1.09 -9.01
CA LYS A 169 -22.48 2.06 -9.88
C LYS A 169 -23.37 3.22 -10.30
N LYS A 170 -24.64 2.92 -10.67
CA LYS A 170 -25.58 3.92 -11.17
C LYS A 170 -26.04 4.84 -10.05
N ALA A 171 -26.36 4.28 -8.89
CA ALA A 171 -26.73 5.06 -7.70
C ALA A 171 -25.54 5.89 -7.18
N GLU A 172 -24.31 5.36 -7.22
CA GLU A 172 -23.13 6.10 -6.81
C GLU A 172 -22.85 7.31 -7.72
N ILE A 173 -22.95 7.12 -9.03
CA ILE A 173 -22.82 8.23 -10.00
C ILE A 173 -23.88 9.31 -9.75
N ALA A 174 -25.13 8.88 -9.49
CA ALA A 174 -26.20 9.82 -9.17
C ALA A 174 -25.94 10.58 -7.86
N ASN A 175 -25.40 9.90 -6.84
CA ASN A 175 -25.00 10.53 -5.58
C ASN A 175 -23.88 11.57 -5.77
N ILE A 176 -22.86 11.23 -6.55
CA ILE A 176 -21.76 12.17 -6.89
C ILE A 176 -22.31 13.42 -7.59
N ARG A 177 -23.19 13.25 -8.59
CA ARG A 177 -23.84 14.38 -9.28
C ARG A 177 -24.61 15.26 -8.31
N ARG A 178 -25.43 14.67 -7.43
CA ARG A 178 -26.19 15.40 -6.42
C ARG A 178 -25.27 16.22 -5.49
N LEU A 179 -24.17 15.65 -5.03
CA LEU A 179 -23.19 16.34 -4.21
C LEU A 179 -22.58 17.55 -4.94
N LEU A 180 -22.22 17.38 -6.21
CA LEU A 180 -21.67 18.47 -7.03
C LEU A 180 -22.72 19.58 -7.24
N ASP A 181 -23.96 19.23 -7.58
CA ASP A 181 -25.06 20.19 -7.75
C ASP A 181 -25.37 20.99 -6.47
N GLU A 182 -25.24 20.34 -5.30
CA GLU A 182 -25.44 21.01 -4.01
C GLU A 182 -24.29 21.97 -3.67
N MET A 183 -23.05 21.62 -4.02
CA MET A 183 -21.89 22.49 -3.85
C MET A 183 -21.97 23.71 -4.78
N GLU A 184 -22.33 23.51 -6.05
CA GLU A 184 -22.47 24.59 -7.03
C GLU A 184 -23.53 25.62 -6.60
N LYS A 185 -24.69 25.17 -6.10
CA LYS A 185 -25.78 26.06 -5.63
C LYS A 185 -25.37 26.93 -4.43
N ARG A 186 -24.40 26.52 -3.64
CA ARG A 186 -23.99 27.22 -2.41
C ARG A 186 -22.74 28.06 -2.60
N ASP A 187 -22.09 28.00 -3.76
CA ASP A 187 -20.78 28.62 -4.05
C ASP A 187 -19.71 28.32 -2.96
N ASN A 188 -19.94 27.23 -2.24
CA ASN A 188 -19.01 26.74 -1.19
C ASN A 188 -19.27 25.26 -0.91
N ALA A 189 -18.20 24.51 -0.67
CA ALA A 189 -18.25 23.11 -0.27
C ALA A 189 -17.87 22.96 1.20
N SER A 190 -18.71 22.32 2.00
CA SER A 190 -18.34 21.95 3.36
C SER A 190 -17.34 20.80 3.37
N GLN A 191 -16.55 20.70 4.44
CA GLN A 191 -15.64 19.57 4.66
C GLN A 191 -16.36 18.22 4.52
N GLN A 192 -17.59 18.12 5.05
CA GLN A 192 -18.39 16.90 4.98
C GLN A 192 -18.74 16.55 3.54
N GLN A 193 -19.17 17.49 2.72
CA GLN A 193 -19.53 17.25 1.32
C GLN A 193 -18.32 16.78 0.50
N LEU A 194 -17.14 17.36 0.73
CA LEU A 194 -15.90 16.93 0.10
C LEU A 194 -15.50 15.51 0.56
N ALA A 195 -15.66 15.21 1.85
CA ALA A 195 -15.40 13.86 2.38
C ALA A 195 -16.36 12.84 1.76
N ASP A 196 -17.66 13.15 1.66
CA ASP A 196 -18.66 12.29 1.05
C ASP A 196 -18.37 12.06 -0.45
N LEU A 197 -17.93 13.09 -1.17
CA LEU A 197 -17.51 12.98 -2.58
C LEU A 197 -16.32 12.05 -2.75
N LEU A 198 -15.27 12.23 -1.94
CA LEU A 198 -14.09 11.34 -1.96
C LEU A 198 -14.47 9.90 -1.63
N PHE A 199 -15.29 9.69 -0.60
CA PHE A 199 -15.74 8.35 -0.21
C PHE A 199 -16.58 7.67 -1.30
N SER A 200 -17.44 8.43 -1.98
CA SER A 200 -18.22 7.97 -3.14
C SER A 200 -17.33 7.63 -4.35
N ALA A 201 -16.29 8.43 -4.61
CA ALA A 201 -15.34 8.14 -5.68
C ALA A 201 -14.56 6.84 -5.40
N VAL A 202 -14.16 6.59 -4.16
CA VAL A 202 -13.53 5.32 -3.74
C VAL A 202 -14.49 4.14 -3.98
N ASN A 203 -15.77 4.27 -3.63
CA ASN A 203 -16.76 3.21 -3.87
C ASN A 203 -16.94 2.92 -5.37
N LEU A 204 -17.01 3.96 -6.19
CA LEU A 204 -17.11 3.82 -7.63
C LEU A 204 -15.88 3.10 -8.23
N THR A 205 -14.67 3.48 -7.81
CA THR A 205 -13.40 2.84 -8.21
C THR A 205 -13.40 1.36 -7.82
N ARG A 206 -13.78 1.04 -6.59
CA ARG A 206 -13.90 -0.34 -6.10
C ARG A 206 -14.85 -1.19 -6.94
N GLN A 207 -15.99 -0.62 -7.35
CA GLN A 207 -16.99 -1.33 -8.18
C GLN A 207 -16.50 -1.57 -9.61
N HIS A 208 -15.51 -0.81 -10.08
CA HIS A 208 -14.79 -1.05 -11.32
C HIS A 208 -13.64 -2.07 -11.17
N LYS A 209 -13.49 -2.69 -9.98
CA LYS A 209 -12.42 -3.65 -9.67
C LYS A 209 -11.01 -3.01 -9.75
N LEU A 210 -10.92 -1.69 -9.53
CA LEU A 210 -9.68 -0.93 -9.49
C LEU A 210 -9.30 -0.64 -8.04
N ASP A 211 -8.01 -0.42 -7.79
CA ASP A 211 -7.49 0.03 -6.50
C ASP A 211 -7.45 1.56 -6.47
N SER A 212 -8.12 2.19 -5.49
CA SER A 212 -8.29 3.64 -5.44
C SER A 212 -6.98 4.37 -5.12
N GLU A 213 -6.13 3.78 -4.28
CA GLU A 213 -4.82 4.34 -3.93
C GLU A 213 -3.91 4.35 -5.15
N MET A 214 -3.84 3.22 -5.87
CA MET A 214 -3.01 3.07 -7.05
C MET A 214 -3.47 3.97 -8.21
N VAL A 215 -4.79 4.05 -8.46
CA VAL A 215 -5.35 4.91 -9.50
C VAL A 215 -4.99 6.39 -9.27
N LEU A 216 -5.13 6.87 -8.03
CA LEU A 216 -4.80 8.26 -7.71
C LEU A 216 -3.29 8.49 -7.74
N ARG A 217 -2.48 7.54 -7.28
CA ARG A 217 -1.02 7.59 -7.34
C ARG A 217 -0.53 7.68 -8.78
N GLU A 218 -1.04 6.84 -9.68
CA GLU A 218 -0.67 6.86 -11.09
C GLU A 218 -1.04 8.20 -11.74
N LYS A 219 -2.25 8.73 -11.46
CA LYS A 219 -2.66 10.05 -11.96
C LYS A 219 -1.78 11.19 -11.41
N SER A 220 -1.35 11.08 -10.17
CA SER A 220 -0.43 12.06 -9.57
C SER A 220 0.95 12.02 -10.23
N ARG A 221 1.47 10.83 -10.55
CA ARG A 221 2.72 10.67 -11.30
C ARG A 221 2.63 11.22 -12.72
N GLU A 222 1.53 10.96 -13.41
CA GLU A 222 1.24 11.53 -14.73
C GLU A 222 1.25 13.07 -14.66
N PHE A 223 0.57 13.65 -13.66
CA PHE A 223 0.56 15.09 -13.45
C PHE A 223 1.98 15.66 -13.25
N VAL A 224 2.82 15.01 -12.46
CA VAL A 224 4.23 15.42 -12.24
C VAL A 224 5.02 15.33 -13.55
N LYS A 225 4.83 14.29 -14.36
CA LYS A 225 5.49 14.18 -15.67
C LYS A 225 5.11 15.34 -16.61
N ILE A 226 3.80 15.63 -16.70
CA ILE A 226 3.30 16.76 -17.49
C ILE A 226 3.87 18.07 -16.97
N PHE A 227 3.92 18.26 -15.63
CA PHE A 227 4.49 19.46 -15.03
C PHE A 227 5.97 19.64 -15.37
N ASN A 228 6.77 18.58 -15.34
CA ASN A 228 8.18 18.63 -15.71
C ASN A 228 8.38 19.02 -17.18
N ILE A 229 7.53 18.52 -18.08
CA ILE A 229 7.55 18.93 -19.50
C ILE A 229 7.18 20.41 -19.64
N PHE A 230 6.12 20.84 -18.95
CA PHE A 230 5.66 22.22 -18.91
C PHE A 230 6.75 23.17 -18.40
N GLU A 231 7.43 22.85 -17.31
CA GLU A 231 8.51 23.63 -16.75
C GLU A 231 9.68 23.74 -17.73
N ASN A 232 10.08 22.63 -18.36
CA ASN A 232 11.14 22.61 -19.37
C ASN A 232 10.79 23.49 -20.58
N LEU A 233 9.55 23.47 -21.06
CA LEU A 233 9.09 24.34 -22.16
C LEU A 233 9.14 25.83 -21.78
N ALA A 234 8.79 26.18 -20.54
CA ALA A 234 8.89 27.54 -20.05
C ALA A 234 10.35 28.01 -19.96
N LEU A 235 11.23 27.17 -19.38
CA LEU A 235 12.67 27.46 -19.26
C LEU A 235 13.35 27.64 -20.63
N GLN A 236 13.03 26.79 -21.60
CA GLN A 236 13.56 26.91 -22.97
C GLN A 236 13.17 28.23 -23.67
N LYS A 237 12.00 28.77 -23.28
CA LYS A 237 11.54 30.07 -23.80
C LYS A 237 12.04 31.25 -22.98
N GLY A 238 12.85 31.03 -21.94
CA GLY A 238 13.35 32.07 -21.03
C GLY A 238 12.27 32.73 -20.18
N LEU A 239 11.17 32.03 -19.93
CA LEU A 239 10.02 32.55 -19.20
C LEU A 239 10.18 32.28 -17.71
N ALA A 240 9.92 33.26 -16.88
CA ALA A 240 9.88 33.13 -15.41
C ALA A 240 8.41 33.05 -14.95
N PHE A 241 8.08 32.05 -14.12
CA PHE A 241 6.71 31.73 -13.73
C PHE A 241 5.96 32.86 -13.00
N ASP A 242 6.67 33.75 -12.34
CA ASP A 242 6.13 34.90 -11.62
C ASP A 242 5.72 36.08 -12.53
N THR A 243 6.15 36.07 -13.80
CA THR A 243 5.94 37.16 -14.77
C THR A 243 5.19 36.73 -16.04
N ILE A 244 4.90 35.45 -16.20
CA ILE A 244 4.23 34.92 -17.39
C ILE A 244 2.73 35.26 -17.39
N GLU A 245 2.22 35.72 -18.51
CA GLU A 245 0.78 35.88 -18.72
C GLU A 245 0.06 34.53 -18.66
N PHE A 246 -1.10 34.50 -18.01
CA PHE A 246 -1.90 33.27 -17.81
C PHE A 246 -2.24 32.56 -19.14
N ALA A 247 -2.47 33.31 -20.21
CA ALA A 247 -2.73 32.74 -21.55
C ALA A 247 -1.55 31.90 -22.06
N VAL A 248 -0.32 32.38 -21.87
CA VAL A 248 0.91 31.65 -22.27
C VAL A 248 1.10 30.41 -21.40
N LEU A 249 0.87 30.50 -20.10
CA LEU A 249 0.91 29.34 -19.21
C LEU A 249 -0.07 28.26 -19.66
N LYS A 250 -1.29 28.64 -20.03
CA LYS A 250 -2.32 27.72 -20.51
C LYS A 250 -1.90 27.02 -21.82
N GLU A 251 -1.32 27.76 -22.77
CA GLU A 251 -0.82 27.16 -24.02
C GLU A 251 0.32 26.17 -23.78
N LEU A 252 1.28 26.53 -22.92
CA LEU A 252 2.39 25.63 -22.55
C LEU A 252 1.90 24.39 -21.83
N TRP A 253 0.88 24.52 -20.97
CA TRP A 253 0.29 23.38 -20.29
C TRP A 253 -0.38 22.41 -21.26
N ILE A 254 -1.14 22.92 -22.24
CA ILE A 254 -1.75 22.09 -23.29
C ILE A 254 -0.65 21.38 -24.10
N GLN A 255 0.41 22.10 -24.50
CA GLN A 255 1.55 21.49 -25.20
C GLN A 255 2.22 20.37 -24.40
N ALA A 256 2.32 20.54 -23.09
CA ALA A 256 2.90 19.54 -22.19
C ALA A 256 2.00 18.30 -22.03
N GLN A 257 0.67 18.48 -22.13
CA GLN A 257 -0.28 17.35 -22.07
C GLN A 257 -0.32 16.52 -23.35
N ASP A 258 0.01 17.14 -24.50
CA ASP A 258 0.00 16.49 -25.82
C ASP A 258 1.36 15.86 -26.19
N ALA A 259 2.39 16.00 -25.33
CA ALA A 259 3.74 15.50 -25.54
C ALA A 259 3.92 14.12 -24.90
#